data_82abd8c33300e9e63afa3ce50de14562
#
_entry.id   82abd8c33300e9e63afa3ce50de14562
#
_cell.length_a   1.000
_cell.length_b   1.000
_cell.length_c   1.000
_cell.angle_alpha   90.00
_cell.angle_beta   90.00
_cell.angle_gamma   90.00
#
_symmetry.space_group_name_H-M   'P 1'
#
loop_
_entity.id
_entity.type
_entity.pdbx_description
1 polymer ?
#
loop_
_entity_poly.entity_id
_entity_poly.type
_entity_poly.pdbx_seq_one_letter_code
_entity_poly.pdbx_strand_id
1 'polypeptide(L)'
;YDEEQKLGTIQKEKFKEIAPKAHCISLSATPIPRTLSMSLSGIRDLSLILTAPFERMAVRTYVSPFDSLTITEAIKREIYGRKNGVYFVVPRKKDLPFVEQFLNDNLPEIKYVITHGQLSPKLLESRISKFYNQEVPLMLSTNIIENGLDLPHVNTIIVYRSNIFSL
;
A
#
# COMPACT_ATOMS: atom_id res chain seq x y z
N TYR A 1 -15.53 13.41 -0.39
CA TYR A 1 -15.16 12.17 0.31
C TYR A 1 -14.17 11.41 -0.57
N ASP A 2 -13.02 11.07 -0.03
CA ASP A 2 -12.10 10.13 -0.68
C ASP A 2 -12.38 8.73 -0.12
N GLU A 3 -12.26 7.70 -0.99
CA GLU A 3 -12.54 6.30 -0.62
C GLU A 3 -13.93 6.11 0.03
N GLU A 4 -14.98 6.64 -0.59
CA GLU A 4 -16.36 6.66 -0.04
C GLU A 4 -16.83 5.29 0.47
N GLN A 5 -16.37 4.19 -0.12
CA GLN A 5 -16.73 2.82 0.27
C GLN A 5 -16.28 2.46 1.69
N LYS A 6 -15.28 3.17 2.25
CA LYS A 6 -14.77 2.98 3.63
C LYS A 6 -15.59 3.70 4.68
N LEU A 7 -16.47 4.61 4.27
CA LEU A 7 -17.35 5.35 5.17
C LEU A 7 -18.65 4.57 5.40
N GLY A 8 -18.97 4.32 6.67
CA GLY A 8 -20.26 3.74 7.05
C GLY A 8 -21.42 4.70 6.80
N THR A 9 -22.63 4.16 6.66
CA THR A 9 -23.86 4.92 6.39
C THR A 9 -24.10 6.02 7.43
N ILE A 10 -23.89 5.72 8.71
CA ILE A 10 -24.06 6.68 9.81
C ILE A 10 -23.10 7.86 9.69
N GLN A 11 -21.86 7.60 9.28
CA GLN A 11 -20.88 8.67 9.08
C GLN A 11 -21.26 9.58 7.91
N LYS A 12 -21.76 9.00 6.81
CA LYS A 12 -22.26 9.75 5.66
C LYS A 12 -23.44 10.64 6.01
N GLU A 13 -24.35 10.15 6.83
CA GLU A 13 -25.52 10.92 7.30
C GLU A 13 -25.09 12.09 8.19
N LYS A 14 -24.17 11.86 9.14
CA LYS A 14 -23.63 12.94 9.99
C LYS A 14 -22.99 14.06 9.18
N PHE A 15 -22.26 13.74 8.11
CA PHE A 15 -21.69 14.77 7.24
C PHE A 15 -22.75 15.62 6.55
N LYS A 16 -23.86 15.03 6.14
CA LYS A 16 -25.00 15.77 5.56
C LYS A 16 -25.67 16.70 6.57
N GLU A 17 -25.77 16.26 7.84
CA GLU A 17 -26.31 17.06 8.92
C GLU A 17 -25.44 18.27 9.26
N ILE A 18 -24.10 18.09 9.26
CA ILE A 18 -23.15 19.17 9.59
C ILE A 18 -23.13 20.25 8.50
N ALA A 19 -23.29 19.87 7.24
CA ALA A 19 -23.20 20.80 6.11
C ALA A 19 -24.28 20.52 5.05
N PRO A 20 -25.57 20.77 5.34
CA PRO A 20 -26.68 20.39 4.48
C PRO A 20 -26.72 21.12 3.13
N LYS A 21 -26.05 22.26 3.02
CA LYS A 21 -25.95 23.04 1.79
C LYS A 21 -24.63 22.88 1.04
N ALA A 22 -23.71 22.02 1.51
CA ALA A 22 -22.42 21.83 0.86
C ALA A 22 -22.54 20.92 -0.37
N HIS A 23 -21.83 21.30 -1.43
CA HIS A 23 -21.62 20.39 -2.56
C HIS A 23 -20.77 19.20 -2.11
N CYS A 24 -21.18 18.00 -2.49
CA CYS A 24 -20.56 16.77 -2.06
C CYS A 24 -19.94 16.04 -3.26
N ILE A 25 -18.63 15.86 -3.25
CA ILE A 25 -17.92 15.07 -4.23
C ILE A 25 -17.39 13.81 -3.54
N SER A 26 -17.68 12.66 -4.13
CA SER A 26 -17.18 11.36 -3.68
C SER A 26 -16.17 10.83 -4.70
N LEU A 27 -15.01 10.43 -4.24
CA LEU A 27 -13.95 9.86 -5.05
C LEU A 27 -13.76 8.38 -4.70
N SER A 28 -13.48 7.55 -5.69
CA SER A 28 -13.10 6.15 -5.48
C SER A 28 -12.19 5.68 -6.61
N ALA A 29 -11.12 4.98 -6.25
CA ALA A 29 -10.22 4.34 -7.20
C ALA A 29 -10.66 2.92 -7.58
N THR A 30 -11.60 2.32 -6.85
CA THR A 30 -12.11 0.98 -7.15
C THR A 30 -13.17 1.05 -8.24
N PRO A 31 -13.07 0.19 -9.29
CA PRO A 31 -14.09 0.15 -10.33
C PRO A 31 -15.45 -0.22 -9.73
N ILE A 32 -16.42 0.65 -9.89
CA ILE A 32 -17.82 0.36 -9.50
C ILE A 32 -18.39 -0.59 -10.56
N PRO A 33 -18.90 -1.77 -10.20
CA PRO A 33 -19.54 -2.65 -11.16
C PRO A 33 -20.63 -1.91 -11.94
N ARG A 34 -20.72 -2.19 -13.25
CA ARG A 34 -21.61 -1.48 -14.18
C ARG A 34 -23.06 -1.40 -13.70
N THR A 35 -23.55 -2.44 -13.03
CA THR A 35 -24.89 -2.52 -12.41
C THR A 35 -25.08 -1.52 -11.28
N LEU A 36 -24.07 -1.31 -10.44
CA LEU A 36 -24.12 -0.34 -9.37
C LEU A 36 -24.05 1.10 -9.92
N SER A 37 -23.25 1.31 -10.94
CA SER A 37 -23.14 2.58 -11.67
C SER A 37 -24.48 2.99 -12.30
N MET A 38 -25.22 2.05 -12.88
CA MET A 38 -26.54 2.33 -13.45
C MET A 38 -27.60 2.62 -12.39
N SER A 39 -27.50 2.02 -11.22
CA SER A 39 -28.41 2.30 -10.08
C SER A 39 -28.14 3.66 -9.43
N LEU A 40 -26.88 4.11 -9.46
CA LEU A 40 -26.46 5.41 -8.92
C LEU A 40 -26.67 6.56 -9.91
N SER A 41 -26.73 6.30 -11.21
CA SER A 41 -26.83 7.33 -12.26
C SER A 41 -28.12 8.13 -12.24
N GLY A 42 -29.15 7.65 -11.52
CA GLY A 42 -30.38 8.41 -11.27
C GLY A 42 -30.37 9.30 -10.02
N ILE A 43 -29.37 9.17 -9.17
CA ILE A 43 -29.32 9.84 -7.86
C ILE A 43 -28.12 10.81 -7.77
N ARG A 44 -27.04 10.54 -8.50
CA ARG A 44 -25.82 11.37 -8.53
C ARG A 44 -25.23 11.42 -9.92
N ASP A 45 -24.66 12.56 -10.28
CA ASP A 45 -23.83 12.68 -11.47
C ASP A 45 -22.53 11.87 -11.29
N LEU A 46 -22.16 11.13 -12.34
CA LEU A 46 -20.93 10.33 -12.35
C LEU A 46 -19.95 10.89 -13.37
N SER A 47 -18.76 11.17 -12.92
CA SER A 47 -17.62 11.52 -13.80
C SER A 47 -16.54 10.45 -13.71
N LEU A 48 -16.03 10.01 -14.87
CA LEU A 48 -14.97 9.02 -14.95
C LEU A 48 -13.67 9.67 -15.41
N ILE A 49 -12.59 9.48 -14.65
CA ILE A 49 -11.24 9.88 -15.04
C ILE A 49 -10.55 8.64 -15.61
N LEU A 50 -10.54 8.50 -16.92
CA LEU A 50 -10.03 7.30 -17.62
C LEU A 50 -8.61 7.47 -18.14
N THR A 51 -8.10 8.69 -18.20
CA THR A 51 -6.77 8.97 -18.75
C THR A 51 -5.74 8.94 -17.64
N ALA A 52 -4.80 8.01 -17.74
CA ALA A 52 -3.65 7.98 -16.83
C ALA A 52 -2.69 9.16 -17.14
N PRO A 53 -1.96 9.69 -16.12
CA PRO A 53 -0.90 10.66 -16.37
C PRO A 53 0.16 10.10 -17.32
N PHE A 54 0.66 10.93 -18.24
CA PHE A 54 1.62 10.53 -19.28
C PHE A 54 2.91 9.90 -18.76
N GLU A 55 3.33 10.26 -17.55
CA GLU A 55 4.58 9.79 -16.94
C GLU A 55 4.43 8.47 -16.16
N ARG A 56 3.23 7.93 -16.05
CA ARG A 56 2.99 6.71 -15.28
C ARG A 56 3.42 5.47 -16.06
N MET A 57 4.58 4.92 -15.71
CA MET A 57 5.05 3.66 -16.25
C MET A 57 4.20 2.50 -15.73
N ALA A 58 3.97 1.49 -16.58
CA ALA A 58 3.26 0.27 -16.18
C ALA A 58 4.04 -0.49 -15.11
N VAL A 59 3.33 -0.97 -14.08
CA VAL A 59 3.91 -1.84 -13.06
C VAL A 59 4.19 -3.20 -13.66
N ARG A 60 5.43 -3.70 -13.52
CA ARG A 60 5.81 -5.05 -13.91
C ARG A 60 5.56 -5.99 -12.73
N THR A 61 4.63 -6.91 -12.89
CA THR A 61 4.27 -7.87 -11.84
C THR A 61 4.80 -9.26 -12.20
N TYR A 62 5.46 -9.88 -11.22
CA TYR A 62 5.97 -11.24 -11.31
C TYR A 62 5.31 -12.09 -10.22
N VAL A 63 4.81 -13.25 -10.58
CA VAL A 63 4.21 -14.22 -9.66
C VAL A 63 5.03 -15.50 -9.74
N SER A 64 5.60 -15.92 -8.62
CA SER A 64 6.41 -17.14 -8.52
C SER A 64 6.26 -17.78 -7.13
N PRO A 65 6.61 -19.05 -6.96
CA PRO A 65 6.87 -19.61 -5.63
C PRO A 65 7.93 -18.79 -4.90
N PHE A 66 7.97 -18.92 -3.57
CA PHE A 66 9.01 -18.26 -2.77
C PHE A 66 10.38 -18.83 -3.18
N ASP A 67 11.22 -17.96 -3.71
CA ASP A 67 12.59 -18.31 -4.12
C ASP A 67 13.57 -17.30 -3.53
N SER A 68 14.44 -17.80 -2.65
CA SER A 68 15.41 -17.00 -1.91
C SER A 68 16.38 -16.24 -2.82
N LEU A 69 16.83 -16.88 -3.91
CA LEU A 69 17.78 -16.25 -4.83
C LEU A 69 17.12 -15.09 -5.58
N THR A 70 15.96 -15.33 -6.16
CA THR A 70 15.23 -14.29 -6.90
C THR A 70 14.90 -13.09 -6.03
N ILE A 71 14.44 -13.32 -4.78
CA ILE A 71 14.12 -12.24 -3.84
C ILE A 71 15.39 -11.46 -3.45
N THR A 72 16.47 -12.18 -3.14
CA THR A 72 17.75 -11.57 -2.78
C THR A 72 18.30 -10.69 -3.91
N GLU A 73 18.28 -11.19 -5.14
CA GLU A 73 18.73 -10.43 -6.31
C GLU A 73 17.83 -9.21 -6.59
N ALA A 74 16.52 -9.36 -6.45
CA ALA A 74 15.59 -8.25 -6.62
C ALA A 74 15.88 -7.13 -5.61
N ILE A 75 16.06 -7.47 -4.33
CA ILE A 75 16.40 -6.51 -3.28
C ILE A 75 17.75 -5.84 -3.55
N LYS A 76 18.79 -6.63 -3.85
CA LYS A 76 20.14 -6.09 -4.13
C LYS A 76 20.16 -5.16 -5.34
N ARG A 77 19.48 -5.55 -6.41
CA ARG A 77 19.38 -4.72 -7.62
C ARG A 77 18.66 -3.39 -7.35
N GLU A 78 17.64 -3.39 -6.52
CA GLU A 78 16.91 -2.16 -6.19
C GLU A 78 17.75 -1.25 -5.29
N ILE A 79 18.32 -1.80 -4.22
CA ILE A 79 19.05 -1.01 -3.22
C ILE A 79 20.42 -0.55 -3.75
N TYR A 80 21.20 -1.45 -4.33
CA TYR A 80 22.56 -1.12 -4.77
C TYR A 80 22.63 -0.61 -6.20
N GLY A 81 21.79 -1.17 -7.09
CA GLY A 81 21.79 -0.78 -8.50
C GLY A 81 21.03 0.51 -8.78
N ARG A 82 19.81 0.62 -8.26
CA ARG A 82 18.93 1.76 -8.51
C ARG A 82 18.91 2.79 -7.39
N LYS A 83 19.47 2.44 -6.22
CA LYS A 83 19.48 3.25 -5.00
C LYS A 83 18.09 3.66 -4.52
N ASN A 84 17.13 2.75 -4.69
CA ASN A 84 15.75 2.92 -4.26
C ASN A 84 15.42 2.03 -3.07
N GLY A 85 14.33 2.35 -2.37
CA GLY A 85 13.81 1.57 -1.27
C GLY A 85 13.02 0.33 -1.75
N VAL A 86 12.96 -0.68 -0.89
CA VAL A 86 12.16 -1.88 -1.07
C VAL A 86 11.10 -1.98 0.02
N TYR A 87 9.86 -2.18 -0.39
CA TYR A 87 8.76 -2.46 0.52
C TYR A 87 8.41 -3.95 0.50
N PHE A 88 8.64 -4.65 1.61
CA PHE A 88 8.35 -6.07 1.75
C PHE A 88 7.11 -6.26 2.62
N VAL A 89 6.06 -6.83 2.07
CA VAL A 89 4.76 -6.98 2.73
C VAL A 89 4.50 -8.44 3.05
N VAL A 90 4.05 -8.69 4.28
CA VAL A 90 3.57 -9.99 4.73
C VAL A 90 2.10 -9.89 5.17
N PRO A 91 1.29 -10.95 4.97
CA PRO A 91 -0.14 -10.88 5.27
C PRO A 91 -0.44 -10.82 6.77
N ARG A 92 0.42 -11.39 7.61
CA ARG A 92 0.16 -11.53 9.04
C ARG A 92 1.41 -11.30 9.87
N LYS A 93 1.24 -10.79 11.09
CA LYS A 93 2.36 -10.59 12.02
C LYS A 93 3.18 -11.86 12.28
N LYS A 94 2.54 -13.04 12.31
CA LYS A 94 3.22 -14.33 12.49
C LYS A 94 4.14 -14.72 11.34
N ASP A 95 4.01 -14.09 10.19
CA ASP A 95 4.86 -14.34 9.03
C ASP A 95 6.13 -13.46 9.06
N LEU A 96 6.17 -12.40 9.91
CA LEU A 96 7.33 -11.52 10.06
C LEU A 96 8.61 -12.26 10.45
N PRO A 97 8.62 -13.15 11.47
CA PRO A 97 9.85 -13.82 11.89
C PRO A 97 10.50 -14.65 10.79
N PHE A 98 9.71 -15.28 9.92
CA PHE A 98 10.22 -16.04 8.79
C PHE A 98 10.96 -15.16 7.79
N VAL A 99 10.35 -14.03 7.41
CA VAL A 99 10.98 -13.10 6.46
C VAL A 99 12.16 -12.37 7.11
N GLU A 100 12.08 -12.04 8.40
CA GLU A 100 13.18 -11.46 9.16
C GLU A 100 14.40 -12.39 9.19
N GLN A 101 14.19 -13.69 9.48
CA GLN A 101 15.24 -14.70 9.42
C GLN A 101 15.84 -14.79 8.02
N PHE A 102 15.00 -14.83 6.98
CA PHE A 102 15.44 -14.84 5.60
C PHE A 102 16.33 -13.63 5.27
N LEU A 103 15.95 -12.43 5.70
CA LEU A 103 16.72 -11.20 5.48
C LEU A 103 18.07 -11.26 6.20
N ASN A 104 18.08 -11.70 7.44
CA ASN A 104 19.29 -11.82 8.25
C ASN A 104 20.28 -12.85 7.68
N ASP A 105 19.77 -13.97 7.14
CA ASP A 105 20.61 -15.03 6.60
C ASP A 105 21.18 -14.70 5.20
N ASN A 106 20.41 -14.02 4.36
CA ASN A 106 20.77 -13.78 2.96
C ASN A 106 21.24 -12.35 2.67
N LEU A 107 20.91 -11.39 3.53
CA LEU A 107 21.15 -9.96 3.33
C LEU A 107 21.55 -9.25 4.64
N PRO A 108 22.51 -9.80 5.41
CA PRO A 108 22.88 -9.28 6.74
C PRO A 108 23.39 -7.83 6.69
N GLU A 109 23.87 -7.38 5.55
CA GLU A 109 24.37 -6.02 5.35
C GLU A 109 23.24 -4.98 5.14
N ILE A 110 22.00 -5.41 4.82
CA ILE A 110 20.91 -4.51 4.53
C ILE A 110 20.14 -4.18 5.81
N LYS A 111 20.16 -2.91 6.19
CA LYS A 111 19.35 -2.40 7.30
C LYS A 111 17.87 -2.36 6.91
N TYR A 112 17.01 -2.76 7.83
CA TYR A 112 15.57 -2.71 7.63
C TYR A 112 14.83 -2.26 8.89
N VAL A 113 13.60 -1.82 8.72
CA VAL A 113 12.66 -1.56 9.81
C VAL A 113 11.46 -2.50 9.67
N ILE A 114 10.90 -2.90 10.81
CA ILE A 114 9.69 -3.73 10.85
C ILE A 114 8.53 -2.87 11.35
N THR A 115 7.40 -2.92 10.62
CA THR A 115 6.19 -2.19 10.99
C THR A 115 4.97 -3.11 11.02
N HIS A 116 4.11 -2.92 12.03
CA HIS A 116 2.85 -3.68 12.18
C HIS A 116 1.89 -2.93 13.12
N GLY A 117 0.58 -3.19 13.01
CA GLY A 117 -0.48 -2.45 13.71
C GLY A 117 -0.50 -2.53 15.23
N GLN A 118 0.31 -3.41 15.83
CA GLN A 118 0.43 -3.50 17.29
C GLN A 118 1.58 -2.66 17.87
N LEU A 119 2.31 -1.94 17.02
CA LEU A 119 3.29 -0.96 17.49
C LEU A 119 2.58 0.25 18.09
N SER A 120 3.21 0.88 19.09
CA SER A 120 2.72 2.17 19.53
C SER A 120 2.77 3.19 18.38
N PRO A 121 1.83 4.14 18.31
CA PRO A 121 1.81 5.14 17.25
C PRO A 121 3.14 5.87 17.06
N LYS A 122 3.77 6.26 18.16
CA LYS A 122 5.08 6.94 18.13
C LYS A 122 6.20 6.09 17.53
N LEU A 123 6.23 4.79 17.84
CA LEU A 123 7.24 3.88 17.30
C LEU A 123 6.98 3.58 15.83
N LEU A 124 5.73 3.40 15.44
CA LEU A 124 5.32 3.20 14.06
C LEU A 124 5.74 4.40 13.20
N GLU A 125 5.38 5.61 13.63
CA GLU A 125 5.74 6.86 12.96
C GLU A 125 7.26 7.02 12.82
N SER A 126 8.01 6.75 13.90
CA SER A 126 9.49 6.80 13.85
C SER A 126 10.08 5.84 12.83
N ARG A 127 9.57 4.61 12.73
CA ARG A 127 10.07 3.62 11.77
C ARG A 127 9.69 3.98 10.34
N ILE A 128 8.48 4.45 10.10
CA ILE A 128 8.04 4.94 8.80
C ILE A 128 8.88 6.14 8.37
N SER A 129 9.15 7.09 9.27
CA SER A 129 9.98 8.26 9.01
C SER A 129 11.40 7.89 8.60
N LYS A 130 12.04 6.92 9.28
CA LYS A 130 13.37 6.42 8.89
C LYS A 130 13.40 5.85 7.47
N PHE A 131 12.37 5.13 7.10
CA PHE A 131 12.26 4.57 5.74
C PHE A 131 11.97 5.67 4.72
N TYR A 132 11.05 6.58 5.02
CA TYR A 132 10.72 7.71 4.16
C TYR A 132 11.94 8.62 3.90
N ASN A 133 12.74 8.88 4.92
CA ASN A 133 13.96 9.69 4.82
C ASN A 133 15.15 8.92 4.21
N GLN A 134 14.94 7.69 3.78
CA GLN A 134 15.98 6.82 3.20
C GLN A 134 17.15 6.50 4.15
N GLU A 135 16.95 6.64 5.46
CA GLU A 135 17.92 6.21 6.46
C GLU A 135 18.06 4.68 6.51
N VAL A 136 17.00 4.00 6.09
CA VAL A 136 16.89 2.54 6.00
C VAL A 136 16.29 2.17 4.65
N PRO A 137 16.97 1.33 3.84
CA PRO A 137 16.55 1.06 2.47
C PRO A 137 15.42 0.03 2.35
N LEU A 138 15.08 -0.72 3.40
CA LEU A 138 14.06 -1.75 3.35
C LEU A 138 13.07 -1.62 4.51
N MET A 139 11.79 -1.72 4.20
CA MET A 139 10.72 -1.81 5.20
C MET A 139 9.98 -3.14 5.05
N LEU A 140 10.01 -3.94 6.13
CA LEU A 140 9.21 -5.15 6.27
C LEU A 140 7.95 -4.83 7.06
N SER A 141 6.78 -5.03 6.47
CA SER A 141 5.52 -4.61 7.07
C SER A 141 4.42 -5.67 6.94
N THR A 142 3.50 -5.65 7.89
CA THR A 142 2.16 -6.18 7.63
C THR A 142 1.34 -5.14 6.85
N ASN A 143 0.12 -5.49 6.47
CA ASN A 143 -0.80 -4.65 5.68
C ASN A 143 -1.29 -3.39 6.41
N ILE A 144 -0.37 -2.51 6.87
CA ILE A 144 -0.70 -1.31 7.63
C ILE A 144 -0.75 -0.07 6.74
N ILE A 145 0.01 -0.08 5.66
CA ILE A 145 0.16 1.08 4.78
C ILE A 145 -0.86 0.95 3.66
N GLU A 146 -2.13 1.06 4.04
CA GLU A 146 -3.21 0.93 3.06
C GLU A 146 -3.54 2.24 2.35
N ASN A 147 -3.33 3.40 2.96
CA ASN A 147 -3.87 4.63 2.40
C ASN A 147 -2.99 5.85 2.64
N GLY A 148 -2.64 6.50 1.55
CA GLY A 148 -2.13 7.87 1.56
C GLY A 148 -0.65 8.06 1.88
N LEU A 149 0.13 6.97 2.04
CA LEU A 149 1.58 7.09 2.15
C LEU A 149 2.20 7.08 0.74
N ASP A 150 2.60 8.23 0.28
CA ASP A 150 3.40 8.36 -0.94
C ASP A 150 4.87 8.06 -0.61
N LEU A 151 5.43 7.06 -1.28
CA LEU A 151 6.81 6.63 -1.12
C LEU A 151 7.55 6.73 -2.47
N PRO A 152 7.90 7.94 -2.92
CA PRO A 152 8.41 8.16 -4.27
C PRO A 152 9.73 7.46 -4.55
N HIS A 153 10.49 7.10 -3.52
CA HIS A 153 11.75 6.37 -3.62
C HIS A 153 11.58 4.84 -3.60
N VAL A 154 10.35 4.32 -3.50
CA VAL A 154 10.08 2.88 -3.46
C VAL A 154 9.56 2.43 -4.81
N ASN A 155 10.37 1.68 -5.56
CA ASN A 155 10.01 1.18 -6.88
C ASN A 155 9.77 -0.34 -6.90
N THR A 156 10.09 -1.04 -5.83
CA THR A 156 9.89 -2.49 -5.74
C THR A 156 9.10 -2.84 -4.49
N ILE A 157 7.99 -3.55 -4.72
CA ILE A 157 7.16 -4.13 -3.66
C ILE A 157 7.26 -5.65 -3.77
N ILE A 158 7.58 -6.32 -2.67
CA ILE A 158 7.61 -7.78 -2.56
C ILE A 158 6.46 -8.19 -1.66
N VAL A 159 5.56 -9.03 -2.17
CA VAL A 159 4.39 -9.51 -1.41
C VAL A 159 4.55 -10.99 -1.12
N TYR A 160 4.81 -11.32 0.13
CA TYR A 160 4.89 -12.70 0.59
C TYR A 160 3.50 -13.30 0.76
N ARG A 161 3.29 -14.52 0.23
CA ARG A 161 2.00 -15.23 0.31
C ARG A 161 0.83 -14.37 -0.17
N SER A 162 0.96 -13.82 -1.37
CA SER A 162 -0.03 -12.92 -1.97
C SER A 162 -1.45 -13.50 -2.03
N ASN A 163 -1.59 -14.82 -2.06
CA ASN A 163 -2.87 -15.54 -2.05
C ASN A 163 -3.68 -15.40 -0.75
N ILE A 164 -3.07 -14.85 0.31
CA ILE A 164 -3.75 -14.64 1.61
C ILE A 164 -4.37 -13.23 1.70
N PHE A 165 -3.88 -12.30 0.87
CA PHE A 165 -4.48 -10.98 0.80
C PHE A 165 -5.85 -11.07 0.13
N SER A 166 -6.89 -10.54 0.80
CA SER A 166 -8.22 -10.40 0.22
C SER A 166 -8.19 -9.36 -0.90
N LEU A 167 -8.95 -9.64 -1.93
CA LEU A 167 -9.32 -8.65 -2.96
C LEU A 167 -10.35 -7.69 -2.39
#